data_46d3d63722125eee7863547958999f97
#
_entry.id   46d3d63722125eee7863547958999f97
#
_cell.length_a   1.000
_cell.length_b   1.000
_cell.length_c   1.000
_cell.angle_alpha   90.00
_cell.angle_beta   90.00
_cell.angle_gamma   90.00
#
_symmetry.space_group_name_H-M   'P 1'
#
loop_
_entity.id
_entity.type
_entity.pdbx_description
1 polymer ?
#
loop_
_entity_poly.entity_id
_entity_poly.type
_entity_poly.pdbx_seq_one_letter_code
_entity_poly.pdbx_strand_id
1 'polypeptide(L)'
;MDYYFWVTTREIKPGSREQFEQSWRPSEFPPGLVRAYVLYAEEGNQVVGISIWDSPEACHRFRDSNVEARRRAAMDPFVLDERSSFYTGRELGVPGR
;
A
#
# COMPACT_ATOMS: atom_id res chain seq x y z
N MET A 1 -12.14 -14.17 -10.69
CA MET A 1 -12.55 -13.28 -9.61
C MET A 1 -11.79 -11.98 -9.71
N ASP A 2 -12.49 -10.87 -9.67
CA ASP A 2 -11.86 -9.57 -9.73
C ASP A 2 -11.54 -9.05 -8.32
N TYR A 3 -10.42 -8.35 -8.22
CA TYR A 3 -9.99 -7.73 -6.98
C TYR A 3 -9.99 -6.22 -7.12
N TYR A 4 -10.01 -5.54 -5.99
CA TYR A 4 -9.88 -4.09 -5.92
C TYR A 4 -8.46 -3.75 -5.45
N PHE A 5 -7.81 -2.82 -6.16
CA PHE A 5 -6.42 -2.46 -5.92
C PHE A 5 -6.34 -1.02 -5.46
N TRP A 6 -5.63 -0.79 -4.37
CA TRP A 6 -5.27 0.56 -3.93
C TRP A 6 -3.76 0.67 -4.09
N VAL A 7 -3.34 1.57 -4.98
CA VAL A 7 -1.93 1.77 -5.33
C VAL A 7 -1.54 3.17 -4.91
N THR A 8 -0.53 3.28 -4.05
CA THR A 8 -0.03 4.58 -3.60
C THR A 8 1.43 4.72 -4.00
N THR A 9 1.72 5.78 -4.75
CA THR A 9 3.08 6.12 -5.15
C THR A 9 3.58 7.26 -4.27
N ARG A 10 4.74 7.07 -3.65
CA ARG A 10 5.34 8.05 -2.75
C ARG A 10 6.77 8.35 -3.12
N GLU A 11 7.15 9.61 -2.93
CA GLU A 11 8.56 9.99 -2.87
C GLU A 11 8.93 10.09 -1.41
N ILE A 12 9.95 9.34 -0.97
CA ILE A 12 10.36 9.34 0.43
C ILE A 12 11.73 10.00 0.60
N LYS A 13 12.04 10.42 1.82
CA LYS A 13 13.32 11.04 2.13
C LYS A 13 14.47 10.05 1.90
N PRO A 14 15.59 10.50 1.33
CA PRO A 14 16.76 9.63 1.15
C PRO A 14 17.18 8.97 2.45
N GLY A 15 17.47 7.68 2.40
CA GLY A 15 17.93 6.91 3.55
C GLY A 15 16.84 6.50 4.52
N SER A 16 15.56 6.74 4.21
CA SER A 16 14.44 6.44 5.12
C SER A 16 13.68 5.17 4.79
N ARG A 17 14.17 4.36 3.84
CA ARG A 17 13.42 3.20 3.34
C ARG A 17 13.00 2.24 4.46
N GLU A 18 13.91 1.91 5.36
CA GLU A 18 13.62 0.96 6.42
C GLU A 18 12.57 1.51 7.40
N GLN A 19 12.75 2.75 7.83
CA GLN A 19 11.80 3.40 8.74
C GLN A 19 10.43 3.55 8.09
N PHE A 20 10.42 3.90 6.79
CA PHE A 20 9.17 4.01 6.05
C PHE A 20 8.45 2.67 5.99
N GLU A 21 9.16 1.59 5.67
CA GLU A 21 8.53 0.27 5.56
C GLU A 21 7.93 -0.18 6.89
N GLN A 22 8.64 0.05 7.99
CA GLN A 22 8.12 -0.28 9.32
C GLN A 22 6.84 0.49 9.62
N SER A 23 6.78 1.76 9.22
CA SER A 23 5.60 2.59 9.43
C SER A 23 4.45 2.23 8.47
N TRP A 24 4.80 1.80 7.27
CA TRP A 24 3.82 1.40 6.23
C TRP A 24 3.08 0.12 6.61
N ARG A 25 3.76 -0.80 7.28
CA ARG A 25 3.16 -2.06 7.70
C ARG A 25 2.12 -1.81 8.78
N PRO A 26 0.86 -2.24 8.60
CA PRO A 26 -0.17 -2.00 9.60
C PRO A 26 0.06 -2.86 10.84
N SER A 27 -0.44 -2.40 11.98
CA SER A 27 -0.34 -3.15 13.24
C SER A 27 -1.16 -4.44 13.20
N GLU A 28 -2.19 -4.49 12.36
CA GLU A 28 -2.99 -5.67 12.13
C GLU A 28 -3.52 -5.64 10.71
N PHE A 29 -3.73 -6.83 10.13
CA PHE A 29 -4.22 -6.92 8.76
C PHE A 29 -5.75 -6.85 8.75
N PRO A 30 -6.33 -5.90 8.02
CA PRO A 30 -7.78 -5.70 8.05
C PRO A 30 -8.53 -6.78 7.27
N PRO A 31 -9.81 -7.01 7.63
CA PRO A 31 -10.66 -7.92 6.85
C PRO A 31 -10.78 -7.46 5.40
N GLY A 32 -10.72 -8.41 4.48
CA GLY A 32 -10.82 -8.13 3.05
C GLY A 32 -9.50 -7.87 2.36
N LEU A 33 -8.41 -7.67 3.10
CA LEU A 33 -7.09 -7.53 2.50
C LEU A 33 -6.60 -8.91 2.07
N VAL A 34 -6.34 -9.06 0.77
CA VAL A 34 -5.91 -10.33 0.18
C VAL A 34 -4.38 -10.41 0.11
N ARG A 35 -3.74 -9.36 -0.35
CA ARG A 35 -2.28 -9.28 -0.49
C ARG A 35 -1.84 -7.83 -0.41
N ALA A 36 -0.58 -7.63 -0.05
CA ALA A 36 0.01 -6.30 -0.04
C ALA A 36 1.48 -6.40 -0.46
N TYR A 37 1.94 -5.40 -1.19
CA TYR A 37 3.32 -5.33 -1.66
C TYR A 37 3.86 -3.92 -1.45
N VAL A 38 5.12 -3.83 -1.10
CA VAL A 38 5.86 -2.57 -1.15
C VAL A 38 6.97 -2.74 -2.17
N LEU A 39 7.03 -1.83 -3.14
CA LEU A 39 7.99 -1.88 -4.24
C LEU A 39 8.88 -0.66 -4.16
N TYR A 40 10.17 -0.86 -4.38
CA TYR A 40 11.15 0.22 -4.39
C TYR A 40 11.68 0.39 -5.80
N ALA A 41 11.71 1.63 -6.30
CA ALA A 41 12.31 1.91 -7.59
C ALA A 41 13.79 1.54 -7.55
N GLU A 42 14.33 1.04 -8.66
CA GLU A 42 15.75 0.69 -8.73
C GLU A 42 16.63 1.90 -8.48
N GLU A 43 16.18 3.07 -8.94
CA GLU A 43 16.91 4.31 -8.76
C GLU A 43 16.01 5.35 -8.08
N GLY A 44 16.62 6.18 -7.24
CA GLY A 44 15.89 7.24 -6.56
C GLY A 44 15.14 6.75 -5.33
N ASN A 45 14.18 7.54 -4.89
CA ASN A 45 13.51 7.36 -3.62
C ASN A 45 11.99 7.18 -3.77
N GLN A 46 11.56 6.63 -4.90
CA GLN A 46 10.16 6.33 -5.12
C GLN A 46 9.79 4.97 -4.55
N VAL A 47 8.67 4.92 -3.86
CA VAL A 47 8.14 3.70 -3.26
C VAL A 47 6.68 3.56 -3.71
N VAL A 48 6.31 2.33 -4.10
CA VAL A 48 4.93 2.04 -4.51
C VAL A 48 4.36 1.00 -3.55
N GLY A 49 3.28 1.35 -2.87
CA GLY A 49 2.51 0.43 -2.05
C GLY A 49 1.32 -0.08 -2.83
N ILE A 50 1.12 -1.38 -2.82
CA ILE A 50 -0.03 -2.01 -3.47
C ILE A 50 -0.76 -2.84 -2.43
N SER A 51 -2.04 -2.55 -2.23
CA SER A 51 -2.90 -3.42 -1.44
C SER A 51 -4.02 -3.94 -2.32
N ILE A 52 -4.31 -5.23 -2.19
CA ILE A 52 -5.28 -5.94 -3.00
C ILE A 52 -6.40 -6.41 -2.09
N TRP A 53 -7.63 -6.07 -2.44
CA TRP A 53 -8.82 -6.25 -1.60
C TRP A 53 -9.85 -7.09 -2.30
N ASP A 54 -10.64 -7.84 -1.52
CA ASP A 54 -11.74 -8.63 -2.06
C ASP A 54 -12.94 -7.77 -2.46
N SER A 55 -13.00 -6.52 -1.99
CA SER A 55 -14.08 -5.59 -2.35
C SER A 55 -13.65 -4.14 -2.17
N PRO A 56 -14.25 -3.20 -2.93
CA PRO A 56 -14.03 -1.77 -2.72
C PRO A 56 -14.44 -1.33 -1.31
N GLU A 57 -15.52 -1.89 -0.79
CA GLU A 57 -16.06 -1.53 0.52
C GLU A 57 -15.06 -1.83 1.64
N ALA A 58 -14.39 -3.00 1.58
CA ALA A 58 -13.39 -3.38 2.56
C ALA A 58 -12.21 -2.40 2.53
N CYS A 59 -11.75 -2.02 1.35
CA CYS A 59 -10.67 -1.07 1.18
C CYS A 59 -11.03 0.30 1.77
N HIS A 60 -12.19 0.82 1.41
CA HIS A 60 -12.60 2.16 1.87
C HIS A 60 -12.88 2.18 3.37
N ARG A 61 -13.39 1.08 3.92
CA ARG A 61 -13.57 0.96 5.37
C ARG A 61 -12.23 1.05 6.09
N PHE A 62 -11.21 0.36 5.57
CA PHE A 62 -9.87 0.44 6.15
C PHE A 62 -9.30 1.85 6.04
N ARG A 63 -9.47 2.52 4.90
CA ARG A 63 -8.96 3.87 4.71
C ARG A 63 -9.54 4.87 5.71
N ASP A 64 -10.74 4.61 6.20
CA ASP A 64 -11.41 5.47 7.18
C ASP A 64 -11.17 5.02 8.62
N SER A 65 -10.35 3.99 8.83
CA SER A 65 -10.13 3.41 10.16
C SER A 65 -9.07 4.15 10.97
N ASN A 66 -9.10 3.94 12.28
CA ASN A 66 -8.07 4.47 13.18
C ASN A 66 -6.71 3.82 12.95
N VAL A 67 -6.69 2.56 12.52
CA VAL A 67 -5.44 1.86 12.18
C VAL A 67 -4.75 2.58 11.04
N GLU A 68 -5.51 2.92 9.98
CA GLU A 68 -4.96 3.66 8.84
C GLU A 68 -4.51 5.07 9.24
N ALA A 69 -5.28 5.76 10.07
CA ALA A 69 -4.92 7.09 10.53
C ALA A 69 -3.57 7.08 11.28
N ARG A 70 -3.37 6.10 12.15
CA ARG A 70 -2.11 5.94 12.89
C ARG A 70 -0.96 5.58 11.95
N ARG A 71 -1.21 4.71 10.97
CA ARG A 71 -0.21 4.30 9.99
C ARG A 71 0.25 5.51 9.17
N ARG A 72 -0.69 6.33 8.69
CA ARG A 72 -0.36 7.53 7.92
C ARG A 72 0.43 8.52 8.76
N ALA A 73 0.06 8.73 10.00
CA ALA A 73 0.80 9.63 10.90
C ALA A 73 2.23 9.15 11.11
N ALA A 74 2.44 7.83 11.21
CA ALA A 74 3.77 7.27 11.38
C ALA A 74 4.62 7.39 10.12
N MET A 75 4.01 7.34 8.92
CA MET A 75 4.71 7.49 7.66
C MET A 75 5.06 8.93 7.31
N ASP A 76 4.23 9.89 7.72
CA ASP A 76 4.35 11.30 7.35
C ASP A 76 5.76 11.87 7.45
N PRO A 77 6.54 11.62 8.52
CA PRO A 77 7.88 12.19 8.61
C PRO A 77 8.81 11.81 7.47
N PHE A 78 8.53 10.73 6.77
CA PHE A 78 9.40 10.20 5.72
C PHE A 78 8.90 10.48 4.31
N VAL A 79 7.68 10.99 4.15
CA VAL A 79 7.03 11.16 2.85
C VAL A 79 7.14 12.60 2.37
N LEU A 80 7.68 12.80 1.16
CA LEU A 80 7.80 14.11 0.53
C LEU A 80 6.66 14.39 -0.43
N ASP A 81 6.12 13.34 -1.07
CA ASP A 81 5.03 13.47 -2.02
C ASP A 81 4.27 12.16 -2.05
N GLU A 82 2.97 12.22 -2.33
CA GLU A 82 2.12 11.03 -2.30
C GLU A 82 0.93 11.22 -3.24
N ARG A 83 0.58 10.15 -3.95
CA ARG A 83 -0.66 10.09 -4.73
C ARG A 83 -1.18 8.65 -4.72
N SER A 84 -2.51 8.52 -4.70
CA SER A 84 -3.18 7.22 -4.71
C SER A 84 -4.03 7.06 -5.95
N SER A 85 -4.13 5.82 -6.40
CA SER A 85 -4.99 5.44 -7.51
C SER A 85 -5.66 4.12 -7.18
N PHE A 86 -6.84 3.89 -7.76
CA PHE A 86 -7.64 2.70 -7.51
C PHE A 86 -7.92 1.99 -8.83
N TYR A 87 -7.85 0.67 -8.79
CA TYR A 87 -8.03 -0.15 -9.99
C TYR A 87 -8.85 -1.38 -9.66
N THR A 88 -9.52 -1.92 -10.66
CA THR A 88 -10.12 -3.25 -10.61
C THR A 88 -9.30 -4.14 -11.53
N GLY A 89 -9.01 -5.34 -11.08
CA GLY A 89 -8.20 -6.24 -11.88
C GLY A 89 -8.23 -7.66 -11.35
N ARG A 90 -7.47 -8.51 -11.99
CA ARG A 90 -7.39 -9.93 -11.62
C ARG A 90 -5.99 -10.46 -11.88
N GLU A 91 -5.67 -11.53 -11.20
CA GLU A 91 -4.41 -12.22 -11.44
C GLU A 91 -4.52 -13.04 -12.73
N LEU A 92 -3.50 -12.96 -13.56
CA LEU A 92 -3.39 -13.82 -14.74
C LEU A 92 -2.60 -15.06 -14.32
N GLY A 93 -3.14 -16.24 -14.59
CA GLY A 93 -2.45 -17.48 -14.29
C GLY A 93 -1.19 -17.61 -15.12
N VAL A 94 -0.06 -17.81 -14.45
CA VAL A 94 1.24 -18.02 -15.13
C VAL A 94 1.60 -19.49 -14.99
N PRO A 95 1.68 -20.25 -16.10
CA PRO A 95 2.01 -21.68 -16.03
C PRO A 95 3.35 -21.94 -15.34
N GLY A 96 3.40 -22.97 -14.53
CA GLY A 96 4.60 -23.36 -13.81
C GLY A 96 4.84 -22.60 -12.51
N ARG A 97 3.88 -21.86 -12.05
CA ARG A 97 4.00 -21.05 -10.82
C ARG A 97 3.22 -21.61 -9.67
#